data_d95885ea14397c0fb0fbf4f58fc552e2
#
_entry.id   d95885ea14397c0fb0fbf4f58fc552e2
#
_cell.length_a   1.000
_cell.length_b   1.000
_cell.length_c   1.000
_cell.angle_alpha   90.00
_cell.angle_beta   90.00
_cell.angle_gamma   90.00
#
_symmetry.space_group_name_H-M   'P 1'
#
loop_
_entity.id
_entity.type
_entity.pdbx_description
1 polymer ?
#
loop_
_entity_poly.entity_id
_entity_poly.type
_entity_poly.pdbx_seq_one_letter_code
_entity_poly.pdbx_strand_id
1 'polypeptide(L)'
;MKKFIALVLCVLLALSCVSALAEGQKVGVSMPTKDLQRWNQDGENMQKMLEEAGYTVDLQYASNDVQTQLSQIENMIANGAEVLVIAAIEGSSLGEALTMAAENEIPVFAYDRLLMQSDAVSYYATFDNYKVGTVQGTYIKETLDLDNAEGPFNMEITAGDPGDNNAGYFYQGAIDVLTPYIESGKLVVKSGQTAFSDVATPTWATEVAQTRAENILSSYYADGTNVDVWLCSNDSTALGVENALAANYTGTYPIITGQDCDKANTKNMIAGKQSMSVFKDTRTLAAQVVKMVGQVLSGETVDVNDTETYNNGVITVPSFLCEPVFADANNYKELLIDSGYYTEDDLK
;
A
#
# COMPACT_ATOMS: atom_id res chain seq x y z
N MET A 1 -25.10 -38.23 27.05
CA MET A 1 -23.94 -37.73 27.78
C MET A 1 -22.62 -38.25 27.22
N LYS A 2 -22.34 -39.57 27.16
CA LYS A 2 -21.06 -40.10 26.69
C LYS A 2 -20.69 -39.69 25.21
N LYS A 3 -21.66 -39.59 24.31
CA LYS A 3 -21.41 -39.17 22.91
C LYS A 3 -21.15 -37.66 22.77
N PHE A 4 -21.72 -36.83 23.64
CA PHE A 4 -21.50 -35.39 23.68
C PHE A 4 -20.12 -35.05 24.26
N ILE A 5 -19.66 -35.81 25.28
CA ILE A 5 -18.32 -35.65 25.85
C ILE A 5 -17.23 -36.07 24.86
N ALA A 6 -17.46 -37.12 24.03
CA ALA A 6 -16.53 -37.54 23.01
C ALA A 6 -16.39 -36.51 21.88
N LEU A 7 -17.50 -35.84 21.49
CA LEU A 7 -17.47 -34.79 20.47
C LEU A 7 -16.73 -33.55 20.96
N VAL A 8 -16.95 -33.13 22.19
CA VAL A 8 -16.25 -31.99 22.81
C VAL A 8 -14.75 -32.29 22.99
N LEU A 9 -14.38 -33.53 23.33
CA LEU A 9 -12.99 -33.94 23.45
C LEU A 9 -12.27 -33.96 22.06
N CYS A 10 -12.97 -34.39 21.01
CA CYS A 10 -12.42 -34.35 19.63
C CYS A 10 -12.23 -32.93 19.11
N VAL A 11 -13.13 -32.00 19.42
CA VAL A 11 -13.01 -30.58 19.05
C VAL A 11 -11.88 -29.90 19.82
N LEU A 12 -11.71 -30.20 21.12
CA LEU A 12 -10.62 -29.70 21.95
C LEU A 12 -9.26 -30.28 21.50
N LEU A 13 -9.21 -31.53 21.08
CA LEU A 13 -8.00 -32.16 20.53
C LEU A 13 -7.67 -31.60 19.13
N ALA A 14 -8.65 -31.30 18.31
CA ALA A 14 -8.42 -30.68 16.99
C ALA A 14 -7.90 -29.23 17.13
N LEU A 15 -8.44 -28.43 18.08
CA LEU A 15 -7.91 -27.10 18.37
C LEU A 15 -6.50 -27.15 18.97
N SER A 16 -6.18 -28.16 19.80
CA SER A 16 -4.83 -28.31 20.37
C SER A 16 -3.80 -28.81 19.34
N CYS A 17 -4.23 -29.56 18.31
CA CYS A 17 -3.34 -29.99 17.23
C CYS A 17 -2.93 -28.84 16.30
N VAL A 18 -3.83 -27.86 16.02
CA VAL A 18 -3.49 -26.69 15.19
C VAL A 18 -2.47 -25.80 15.92
N SER A 19 -2.61 -25.63 17.23
CA SER A 19 -1.63 -24.86 18.02
C SER A 19 -0.27 -25.57 18.15
N ALA A 20 -0.25 -26.89 18.15
CA ALA A 20 1.00 -27.68 18.30
C ALA A 20 1.82 -27.73 17.00
N LEU A 21 1.24 -27.49 15.84
CA LEU A 21 1.94 -27.45 14.56
C LEU A 21 2.65 -26.10 14.30
N ALA A 22 2.20 -25.01 14.92
CA ALA A 22 2.78 -23.70 14.76
C ALA A 22 3.93 -23.40 15.74
N GLU A 23 4.06 -24.19 16.82
CA GLU A 23 5.04 -23.94 17.89
C GLU A 23 6.47 -24.17 17.39
N GLY A 24 7.16 -23.03 17.16
CA GLY A 24 8.55 -23.03 16.74
C GLY A 24 8.78 -22.87 15.24
N GLN A 25 7.75 -22.92 14.39
CA GLN A 25 7.93 -22.64 12.95
C GLN A 25 8.35 -21.18 12.74
N LYS A 26 9.35 -20.97 11.89
CA LYS A 26 9.95 -19.66 11.71
C LYS A 26 9.45 -18.96 10.44
N VAL A 27 8.96 -17.73 10.59
CA VAL A 27 8.55 -16.87 9.49
C VAL A 27 9.51 -15.69 9.38
N GLY A 28 10.12 -15.52 8.21
CA GLY A 28 10.91 -14.33 7.88
C GLY A 28 10.00 -13.23 7.31
N VAL A 29 10.11 -12.03 7.86
CA VAL A 29 9.34 -10.85 7.42
C VAL A 29 10.30 -9.74 7.05
N SER A 30 10.29 -9.34 5.77
CA SER A 30 11.14 -8.28 5.24
C SER A 30 10.32 -7.07 4.80
N MET A 31 10.59 -5.91 5.42
CA MET A 31 9.95 -4.63 5.14
C MET A 31 10.95 -3.64 4.53
N PRO A 32 10.51 -2.70 3.65
CA PRO A 32 11.41 -1.80 2.92
C PRO A 32 12.16 -0.83 3.85
N THR A 33 11.44 -0.14 4.73
CA THR A 33 12.02 0.95 5.54
C THR A 33 11.15 1.26 6.75
N LYS A 34 11.72 1.97 7.73
CA LYS A 34 10.98 2.60 8.83
C LYS A 34 10.64 4.07 8.57
N ASP A 35 11.14 4.66 7.48
CA ASP A 35 10.95 6.09 7.20
C ASP A 35 9.52 6.44 6.77
N LEU A 36 8.78 5.47 6.26
CA LEU A 36 7.35 5.62 5.96
C LEU A 36 6.52 4.95 7.07
N GLN A 37 5.55 5.69 7.61
CA GLN A 37 4.72 5.27 8.74
C GLN A 37 4.05 3.92 8.47
N ARG A 38 3.53 3.73 7.27
CA ARG A 38 2.83 2.52 6.86
C ARG A 38 3.65 1.25 7.14
N TRP A 39 4.93 1.21 6.77
CA TRP A 39 5.75 0.01 6.95
C TRP A 39 6.01 -0.35 8.41
N ASN A 40 6.02 0.64 9.32
CA ASN A 40 6.06 0.37 10.76
C ASN A 40 4.78 -0.35 11.21
N GLN A 41 3.61 0.13 10.78
CA GLN A 41 2.32 -0.47 11.11
C GLN A 41 2.17 -1.88 10.52
N ASP A 42 2.53 -2.06 9.25
CA ASP A 42 2.49 -3.37 8.59
C ASP A 42 3.41 -4.39 9.30
N GLY A 43 4.66 -4.03 9.57
CA GLY A 43 5.62 -4.91 10.23
C GLY A 43 5.23 -5.26 11.66
N GLU A 44 4.80 -4.27 12.46
CA GLU A 44 4.36 -4.47 13.83
C GLU A 44 3.10 -5.36 13.91
N ASN A 45 2.11 -5.11 13.03
CA ASN A 45 0.91 -5.93 12.96
C ASN A 45 1.24 -7.37 12.54
N MET A 46 2.09 -7.52 11.52
CA MET A 46 2.52 -8.84 11.01
C MET A 46 3.24 -9.62 12.10
N GLN A 47 4.25 -9.02 12.75
CA GLN A 47 4.99 -9.67 13.83
C GLN A 47 4.07 -10.09 14.96
N LYS A 48 3.26 -9.16 15.47
CA LYS A 48 2.34 -9.44 16.58
C LYS A 48 1.39 -10.59 16.26
N MET A 49 0.73 -10.56 15.09
CA MET A 49 -0.26 -11.56 14.73
C MET A 49 0.35 -12.93 14.46
N LEU A 50 1.55 -12.99 13.86
CA LEU A 50 2.29 -14.25 13.68
C LEU A 50 2.75 -14.84 15.01
N GLU A 51 3.26 -14.02 15.93
CA GLU A 51 3.64 -14.46 17.28
C GLU A 51 2.44 -14.94 18.09
N GLU A 52 1.28 -14.26 18.00
CA GLU A 52 0.01 -14.68 18.61
C GLU A 52 -0.51 -16.00 18.01
N ALA A 53 -0.20 -16.29 16.74
CA ALA A 53 -0.51 -17.57 16.11
C ALA A 53 0.49 -18.69 16.46
N GLY A 54 1.57 -18.38 17.21
CA GLY A 54 2.55 -19.35 17.71
C GLY A 54 3.82 -19.47 16.87
N TYR A 55 4.03 -18.61 15.87
CA TYR A 55 5.22 -18.59 15.03
C TYR A 55 6.38 -17.84 15.69
N THR A 56 7.62 -18.23 15.37
CA THR A 56 8.81 -17.41 15.65
C THR A 56 9.05 -16.48 14.48
N VAL A 57 9.13 -15.16 14.74
CA VAL A 57 9.21 -14.15 13.67
C VAL A 57 10.59 -13.50 13.62
N ASP A 58 11.18 -13.44 12.43
CA ASP A 58 12.37 -12.64 12.12
C ASP A 58 11.94 -11.45 11.27
N LEU A 59 11.61 -10.30 11.92
CA LEU A 59 11.20 -9.07 11.26
C LEU A 59 12.40 -8.16 11.05
N GLN A 60 12.66 -7.79 9.80
CA GLN A 60 13.74 -6.87 9.44
C GLN A 60 13.28 -5.77 8.50
N TYR A 61 13.93 -4.60 8.60
CA TYR A 61 13.72 -3.43 7.75
C TYR A 61 15.02 -3.09 7.03
N ALA A 62 14.94 -2.87 5.73
CA ALA A 62 16.10 -2.73 4.86
C ALA A 62 16.53 -1.27 4.60
N SER A 63 15.90 -0.28 5.25
CA SER A 63 16.23 1.15 5.13
C SER A 63 16.29 1.67 3.68
N ASN A 64 15.40 1.17 2.81
CA ASN A 64 15.36 1.44 1.37
C ASN A 64 16.66 1.08 0.62
N ASP A 65 17.46 0.16 1.16
CA ASP A 65 18.66 -0.37 0.50
C ASP A 65 18.41 -1.80 0.02
N VAL A 66 18.39 -1.97 -1.31
CA VAL A 66 18.08 -3.26 -1.97
C VAL A 66 19.09 -4.36 -1.60
N GLN A 67 20.38 -4.00 -1.49
CA GLN A 67 21.41 -4.99 -1.15
C GLN A 67 21.29 -5.45 0.31
N THR A 68 20.91 -4.53 1.19
CA THR A 68 20.57 -4.86 2.58
C THR A 68 19.36 -5.79 2.62
N GLN A 69 18.31 -5.51 1.85
CA GLN A 69 17.12 -6.37 1.79
C GLN A 69 17.46 -7.77 1.29
N LEU A 70 18.22 -7.88 0.20
CA LEU A 70 18.70 -9.15 -0.34
C LEU A 70 19.42 -9.96 0.74
N SER A 71 20.46 -9.37 1.37
CA SER A 71 21.26 -10.04 2.40
C SER A 71 20.44 -10.44 3.63
N GLN A 72 19.44 -9.63 4.02
CA GLN A 72 18.53 -9.97 5.12
C GLN A 72 17.69 -11.21 4.80
N ILE A 73 17.13 -11.30 3.59
CA ILE A 73 16.32 -12.46 3.16
C ILE A 73 17.18 -13.71 3.07
N GLU A 74 18.39 -13.63 2.49
CA GLU A 74 19.34 -14.74 2.46
C GLU A 74 19.68 -15.25 3.88
N ASN A 75 19.89 -14.33 4.82
CA ASN A 75 20.12 -14.69 6.23
C ASN A 75 18.87 -15.34 6.87
N MET A 76 17.66 -14.89 6.57
CA MET A 76 16.42 -15.53 7.06
C MET A 76 16.35 -16.98 6.57
N ILE A 77 16.65 -17.23 5.29
CA ILE A 77 16.69 -18.59 4.69
C ILE A 77 17.76 -19.44 5.41
N ALA A 78 18.98 -18.93 5.53
CA ALA A 78 20.09 -19.63 6.18
C ALA A 78 19.81 -19.94 7.67
N ASN A 79 19.02 -19.09 8.34
CA ASN A 79 18.59 -19.27 9.71
C ASN A 79 17.35 -20.16 9.87
N GLY A 80 16.88 -20.79 8.78
CA GLY A 80 15.81 -21.75 8.78
C GLY A 80 14.40 -21.16 8.80
N ALA A 81 14.16 -20.07 8.10
CA ALA A 81 12.82 -19.62 7.81
C ALA A 81 12.06 -20.67 6.99
N GLU A 82 10.84 -21.00 7.39
CA GLU A 82 9.97 -21.96 6.69
C GLU A 82 8.97 -21.28 5.76
N VAL A 83 8.78 -19.96 5.93
CA VAL A 83 7.98 -19.07 5.06
C VAL A 83 8.65 -17.70 5.03
N LEU A 84 8.60 -17.05 3.89
CA LEU A 84 9.02 -15.65 3.72
C LEU A 84 7.83 -14.78 3.36
N VAL A 85 7.71 -13.63 4.04
CA VAL A 85 6.76 -12.56 3.76
C VAL A 85 7.57 -11.32 3.40
N ILE A 86 7.52 -10.89 2.15
CA ILE A 86 8.43 -9.87 1.62
C ILE A 86 7.65 -8.71 1.02
N ALA A 87 7.82 -7.51 1.58
CA ALA A 87 7.48 -6.25 0.95
C ALA A 87 8.72 -5.69 0.25
N ALA A 88 8.81 -5.84 -1.06
CA ALA A 88 10.02 -5.45 -1.79
C ALA A 88 10.24 -3.94 -1.83
N ILE A 89 11.50 -3.49 -1.75
CA ILE A 89 11.88 -2.11 -2.10
C ILE A 89 11.65 -1.91 -3.59
N GLU A 90 12.19 -2.80 -4.40
CA GLU A 90 12.02 -2.87 -5.86
C GLU A 90 11.67 -4.30 -6.26
N GLY A 91 10.55 -4.48 -6.94
CA GLY A 91 9.97 -5.79 -7.22
C GLY A 91 10.89 -6.75 -7.98
N SER A 92 11.74 -6.24 -8.87
CA SER A 92 12.61 -7.05 -9.75
C SER A 92 14.01 -7.32 -9.22
N SER A 93 14.36 -6.79 -8.03
CA SER A 93 15.75 -6.79 -7.54
C SER A 93 16.11 -7.97 -6.63
N LEU A 94 15.17 -8.85 -6.28
CA LEU A 94 15.37 -9.90 -5.27
C LEU A 94 15.55 -11.31 -5.88
N GLY A 95 15.84 -11.40 -7.19
CA GLY A 95 15.88 -12.67 -7.92
C GLY A 95 16.80 -13.74 -7.30
N GLU A 96 17.97 -13.35 -6.75
CA GLU A 96 18.91 -14.29 -6.12
C GLU A 96 18.31 -14.92 -4.86
N ALA A 97 17.74 -14.11 -3.96
CA ALA A 97 17.09 -14.61 -2.75
C ALA A 97 15.83 -15.45 -3.06
N LEU A 98 15.06 -15.07 -4.09
CA LEU A 98 13.91 -15.84 -4.53
C LEU A 98 14.32 -17.21 -5.09
N THR A 99 15.41 -17.27 -5.85
CA THR A 99 15.98 -18.53 -6.32
C THR A 99 16.41 -19.41 -5.15
N MET A 100 17.11 -18.83 -4.17
CA MET A 100 17.53 -19.54 -2.96
C MET A 100 16.32 -20.06 -2.16
N ALA A 101 15.23 -19.29 -2.05
CA ALA A 101 14.01 -19.73 -1.39
C ALA A 101 13.40 -20.94 -2.11
N ALA A 102 13.32 -20.91 -3.46
CA ALA A 102 12.82 -22.03 -4.26
C ALA A 102 13.67 -23.30 -4.11
N GLU A 103 15.01 -23.17 -4.12
CA GLU A 103 15.94 -24.30 -3.92
C GLU A 103 15.79 -24.95 -2.54
N ASN A 104 15.32 -24.19 -1.53
CA ASN A 104 15.05 -24.69 -0.19
C ASN A 104 13.56 -25.01 0.06
N GLU A 105 12.74 -25.00 -0.99
CA GLU A 105 11.30 -25.28 -0.94
C GLU A 105 10.53 -24.37 0.04
N ILE A 106 11.00 -23.10 0.23
CA ILE A 106 10.42 -22.13 1.14
C ILE A 106 9.34 -21.32 0.38
N PRO A 107 8.08 -21.38 0.79
CA PRO A 107 7.01 -20.56 0.21
C PRO A 107 7.28 -19.07 0.42
N VAL A 108 7.06 -18.28 -0.65
CA VAL A 108 7.28 -16.83 -0.65
C VAL A 108 5.94 -16.11 -0.86
N PHE A 109 5.60 -15.24 0.08
CA PHE A 109 4.50 -14.30 -0.03
C PHE A 109 5.03 -12.93 -0.42
N ALA A 110 4.59 -12.42 -1.57
CA ALA A 110 4.68 -11.01 -1.86
C ALA A 110 3.66 -10.27 -0.99
N TYR A 111 4.12 -9.34 -0.15
CA TYR A 111 3.30 -8.56 0.76
C TYR A 111 3.18 -7.14 0.25
N ASP A 112 1.95 -6.67 0.02
CA ASP A 112 1.61 -5.34 -0.53
C ASP A 112 2.23 -5.04 -1.91
N ARG A 113 3.53 -5.25 -2.10
CA ARG A 113 4.26 -5.05 -3.36
C ARG A 113 4.53 -6.37 -4.07
N LEU A 114 4.22 -6.43 -5.36
CA LEU A 114 4.42 -7.65 -6.16
C LEU A 114 5.93 -7.90 -6.39
N LEU A 115 6.35 -9.12 -6.12
CA LEU A 115 7.69 -9.61 -6.49
C LEU A 115 7.70 -10.00 -7.96
N MET A 116 8.57 -9.36 -8.73
CA MET A 116 8.61 -9.45 -10.19
C MET A 116 9.68 -10.44 -10.69
N GLN A 117 9.54 -10.87 -11.93
CA GLN A 117 10.53 -11.65 -12.69
C GLN A 117 10.95 -12.99 -12.03
N SER A 118 10.04 -13.65 -11.30
CA SER A 118 10.33 -14.92 -10.63
C SER A 118 9.10 -15.83 -10.56
N ASP A 119 9.29 -17.12 -10.78
CA ASP A 119 8.30 -18.18 -10.57
C ASP A 119 8.29 -18.72 -9.13
N ALA A 120 9.25 -18.29 -8.29
CA ALA A 120 9.34 -18.68 -6.88
C ALA A 120 8.27 -18.00 -5.99
N VAL A 121 7.53 -17.02 -6.49
CA VAL A 121 6.49 -16.32 -5.72
C VAL A 121 5.25 -17.19 -5.62
N SER A 122 4.94 -17.68 -4.42
CA SER A 122 3.83 -18.59 -4.18
C SER A 122 2.48 -17.87 -4.17
N TYR A 123 2.42 -16.74 -3.48
CA TYR A 123 1.21 -15.95 -3.30
C TYR A 123 1.51 -14.45 -3.22
N TYR A 124 0.49 -13.66 -3.52
CA TYR A 124 0.53 -12.20 -3.34
C TYR A 124 -0.67 -11.76 -2.51
N ALA A 125 -0.45 -10.91 -1.54
CA ALA A 125 -1.51 -10.29 -0.77
C ALA A 125 -1.34 -8.76 -0.75
N THR A 126 -2.38 -8.06 -1.15
CA THR A 126 -2.39 -6.59 -1.26
C THR A 126 -3.82 -6.06 -1.17
N PHE A 127 -4.01 -4.76 -1.41
CA PHE A 127 -5.32 -4.17 -1.69
C PHE A 127 -5.59 -4.14 -3.21
N ASP A 128 -6.84 -3.90 -3.60
CA ASP A 128 -7.17 -3.65 -5.01
C ASP A 128 -6.56 -2.30 -5.44
N ASN A 129 -5.37 -2.37 -6.03
CA ASN A 129 -4.56 -1.21 -6.36
C ASN A 129 -5.16 -0.34 -7.47
N TYR A 130 -5.82 -0.95 -8.46
CA TYR A 130 -6.52 -0.20 -9.50
C TYR A 130 -7.72 0.55 -8.91
N LYS A 131 -8.44 -0.07 -7.98
CA LYS A 131 -9.56 0.55 -7.27
C LYS A 131 -9.12 1.71 -6.40
N VAL A 132 -7.94 1.66 -5.76
CA VAL A 132 -7.37 2.82 -5.04
C VAL A 132 -7.35 4.05 -5.94
N GLY A 133 -6.78 3.92 -7.14
CA GLY A 133 -6.75 5.01 -8.11
C GLY A 133 -8.14 5.45 -8.55
N THR A 134 -9.01 4.48 -8.85
CA THR A 134 -10.41 4.76 -9.24
C THR A 134 -11.15 5.57 -8.17
N VAL A 135 -10.95 5.26 -6.89
CA VAL A 135 -11.52 6.03 -5.76
C VAL A 135 -11.02 7.47 -5.77
N GLN A 136 -9.71 7.69 -5.96
CA GLN A 136 -9.12 9.03 -6.05
C GLN A 136 -9.68 9.84 -7.24
N GLY A 137 -9.70 9.23 -8.42
CA GLY A 137 -10.24 9.87 -9.62
C GLY A 137 -11.74 10.20 -9.51
N THR A 138 -12.51 9.28 -8.93
CA THR A 138 -13.95 9.46 -8.69
C THR A 138 -14.20 10.61 -7.69
N TYR A 139 -13.42 10.70 -6.62
CA TYR A 139 -13.52 11.80 -5.66
C TYR A 139 -13.30 13.17 -6.33
N ILE A 140 -12.26 13.27 -7.17
CA ILE A 140 -12.01 14.52 -7.93
C ILE A 140 -13.18 14.83 -8.86
N LYS A 141 -13.65 13.84 -9.62
CA LYS A 141 -14.78 13.97 -10.53
C LYS A 141 -16.04 14.49 -9.83
N GLU A 142 -16.39 13.89 -8.70
CA GLU A 142 -17.59 14.22 -7.95
C GLU A 142 -17.46 15.57 -7.23
N THR A 143 -16.31 15.87 -6.62
CA THR A 143 -16.08 17.10 -5.88
C THR A 143 -16.11 18.34 -6.79
N LEU A 144 -15.61 18.24 -8.01
CA LEU A 144 -15.65 19.31 -9.01
C LEU A 144 -16.93 19.28 -9.87
N ASP A 145 -17.80 18.30 -9.66
CA ASP A 145 -18.99 18.07 -10.50
C ASP A 145 -18.63 18.07 -12.01
N LEU A 146 -17.57 17.31 -12.36
CA LEU A 146 -17.01 17.35 -13.70
C LEU A 146 -18.00 16.96 -14.81
N ASP A 147 -19.07 16.28 -14.51
CA ASP A 147 -20.12 15.98 -15.47
C ASP A 147 -20.88 17.24 -15.90
N ASN A 148 -21.13 18.18 -14.99
CA ASN A 148 -21.98 19.36 -15.20
C ASN A 148 -21.22 20.68 -15.19
N ALA A 149 -20.11 20.80 -14.44
CA ALA A 149 -19.34 22.04 -14.35
C ALA A 149 -18.74 22.45 -15.71
N GLU A 150 -18.61 23.76 -15.97
CA GLU A 150 -18.08 24.26 -17.24
C GLU A 150 -16.55 24.11 -17.37
N GLY A 151 -15.78 24.26 -16.27
CA GLY A 151 -14.31 24.27 -16.30
C GLY A 151 -13.74 25.51 -17.01
N PRO A 152 -12.45 25.52 -17.45
CA PRO A 152 -11.46 24.51 -17.12
C PRO A 152 -11.00 24.57 -15.68
N PHE A 153 -10.59 23.41 -15.14
CA PHE A 153 -9.91 23.28 -13.84
C PHE A 153 -8.46 22.89 -14.05
N ASN A 154 -7.54 23.52 -13.34
CA ASN A 154 -6.12 23.20 -13.41
C ASN A 154 -5.77 22.04 -12.49
N MET A 155 -5.15 21.01 -13.03
CA MET A 155 -4.75 19.81 -12.31
C MET A 155 -3.24 19.58 -12.42
N GLU A 156 -2.64 19.07 -11.37
CA GLU A 156 -1.29 18.49 -11.39
C GLU A 156 -1.31 17.06 -10.83
N ILE A 157 -0.28 16.28 -11.15
CA ILE A 157 -0.18 14.86 -10.80
C ILE A 157 1.15 14.61 -10.12
N THR A 158 1.15 13.84 -9.04
CA THR A 158 2.34 13.30 -8.37
C THR A 158 2.09 11.82 -8.08
N ALA A 159 2.66 10.95 -8.92
CA ALA A 159 2.53 9.51 -8.81
C ALA A 159 3.58 8.90 -7.88
N GLY A 160 3.56 7.58 -7.75
CA GLY A 160 4.43 6.83 -6.86
C GLY A 160 5.76 6.39 -7.45
N ASP A 161 6.41 5.47 -6.75
CA ASP A 161 7.72 4.92 -7.12
C ASP A 161 7.63 4.06 -8.39
N PRO A 162 8.47 4.31 -9.42
CA PRO A 162 8.49 3.49 -10.63
C PRO A 162 9.02 2.06 -10.40
N GLY A 163 9.73 1.80 -9.29
CA GLY A 163 10.16 0.46 -8.87
C GLY A 163 9.08 -0.36 -8.18
N ASP A 164 7.94 0.26 -7.85
CA ASP A 164 6.77 -0.37 -7.26
C ASP A 164 5.69 -0.59 -8.33
N ASN A 165 5.41 -1.84 -8.67
CA ASN A 165 4.39 -2.20 -9.67
C ASN A 165 3.00 -1.62 -9.34
N ASN A 166 2.67 -1.42 -8.07
CA ASN A 166 1.38 -0.87 -7.65
C ASN A 166 1.20 0.59 -8.08
N ALA A 167 2.29 1.37 -8.14
CA ALA A 167 2.23 2.78 -8.50
C ALA A 167 1.60 3.00 -9.90
N GLY A 168 1.86 2.07 -10.83
CA GLY A 168 1.23 2.05 -12.14
C GLY A 168 -0.27 1.83 -12.08
N TYR A 169 -0.75 0.91 -11.22
CA TYR A 169 -2.18 0.64 -11.04
C TYR A 169 -2.91 1.81 -10.39
N PHE A 170 -2.33 2.44 -9.37
CA PHE A 170 -2.91 3.64 -8.74
C PHE A 170 -3.07 4.75 -9.75
N TYR A 171 -2.00 5.04 -10.51
CA TYR A 171 -2.02 6.04 -11.55
C TYR A 171 -3.06 5.74 -12.62
N GLN A 172 -3.06 4.51 -13.17
CA GLN A 172 -3.98 4.12 -14.25
C GLN A 172 -5.44 4.19 -13.80
N GLY A 173 -5.74 3.68 -12.59
CA GLY A 173 -7.11 3.71 -12.07
C GLY A 173 -7.67 5.13 -11.93
N ALA A 174 -6.84 6.09 -11.49
CA ALA A 174 -7.24 7.49 -11.39
C ALA A 174 -7.37 8.15 -12.77
N ILE A 175 -6.39 7.94 -13.64
CA ILE A 175 -6.35 8.56 -14.97
C ILE A 175 -7.48 8.03 -15.87
N ASP A 176 -7.85 6.75 -15.78
CA ASP A 176 -8.97 6.20 -16.56
C ASP A 176 -10.29 6.90 -16.24
N VAL A 177 -10.51 7.27 -14.96
CA VAL A 177 -11.69 8.08 -14.58
C VAL A 177 -11.61 9.52 -15.11
N LEU A 178 -10.41 10.11 -15.11
CA LEU A 178 -10.22 11.54 -15.43
C LEU A 178 -9.96 11.82 -16.91
N THR A 179 -9.54 10.82 -17.69
CA THR A 179 -9.20 10.95 -19.13
C THR A 179 -10.28 11.66 -19.95
N PRO A 180 -11.59 11.36 -19.84
CA PRO A 180 -12.61 12.06 -20.64
C PRO A 180 -12.65 13.58 -20.37
N TYR A 181 -12.30 13.99 -19.16
CA TYR A 181 -12.29 15.40 -18.75
C TYR A 181 -10.99 16.09 -19.16
N ILE A 182 -9.87 15.37 -19.19
CA ILE A 182 -8.58 15.86 -19.70
C ILE A 182 -8.68 16.04 -21.22
N GLU A 183 -9.18 15.06 -21.95
CA GLU A 183 -9.34 15.11 -23.41
C GLU A 183 -10.33 16.19 -23.87
N SER A 184 -11.38 16.45 -23.11
CA SER A 184 -12.32 17.54 -23.41
C SER A 184 -11.79 18.94 -23.04
N GLY A 185 -10.63 19.02 -22.35
CA GLY A 185 -10.06 20.26 -21.83
C GLY A 185 -10.79 20.83 -20.61
N LYS A 186 -11.68 20.05 -19.97
CA LYS A 186 -12.33 20.43 -18.72
C LYS A 186 -11.37 20.32 -17.52
N LEU A 187 -10.47 19.35 -17.53
CA LEU A 187 -9.27 19.28 -16.68
C LEU A 187 -8.04 19.60 -17.53
N VAL A 188 -7.20 20.50 -17.05
CA VAL A 188 -5.99 20.92 -17.76
C VAL A 188 -4.76 20.66 -16.87
N VAL A 189 -3.90 19.75 -17.27
CA VAL A 189 -2.60 19.58 -16.62
C VAL A 189 -1.67 20.67 -17.12
N LYS A 190 -1.59 21.78 -16.35
CA LYS A 190 -0.93 23.02 -16.79
C LYS A 190 0.57 22.83 -17.03
N SER A 191 1.22 21.93 -16.29
CA SER A 191 2.61 21.53 -16.52
C SER A 191 2.82 20.71 -17.80
N GLY A 192 1.75 20.12 -18.36
CA GLY A 192 1.81 19.16 -19.46
C GLY A 192 2.40 17.80 -19.08
N GLN A 193 2.76 17.58 -17.81
CA GLN A 193 3.34 16.34 -17.31
C GLN A 193 2.21 15.34 -17.03
N THR A 194 1.93 14.47 -17.97
CA THR A 194 0.83 13.49 -17.87
C THR A 194 1.29 12.04 -17.96
N ALA A 195 2.47 11.76 -18.50
CA ALA A 195 2.96 10.38 -18.51
C ALA A 195 3.42 9.95 -17.12
N PHE A 196 3.20 8.67 -16.76
CA PHE A 196 3.62 8.12 -15.47
C PHE A 196 5.11 8.41 -15.18
N SER A 197 5.99 8.26 -16.18
CA SER A 197 7.43 8.55 -16.06
C SER A 197 7.75 9.99 -15.65
N ASP A 198 6.90 10.96 -16.04
CA ASP A 198 7.13 12.39 -15.79
C ASP A 198 6.66 12.80 -14.38
N VAL A 199 5.75 12.03 -13.80
CA VAL A 199 5.08 12.33 -12.53
C VAL A 199 5.47 11.39 -11.39
N ALA A 200 6.31 10.37 -11.69
CA ALA A 200 6.78 9.38 -10.74
C ALA A 200 7.65 10.01 -9.62
N THR A 201 7.56 9.43 -8.42
CA THR A 201 8.30 9.85 -7.23
C THR A 201 9.15 8.69 -6.72
N PRO A 202 10.44 8.64 -7.08
CA PRO A 202 11.35 7.59 -6.61
C PRO A 202 11.30 7.40 -5.09
N THR A 203 11.30 6.15 -4.67
CA THR A 203 11.22 5.71 -3.26
C THR A 203 10.03 6.25 -2.47
N TRP A 204 9.00 6.80 -3.15
CA TRP A 204 7.86 7.45 -2.51
C TRP A 204 8.25 8.63 -1.60
N ALA A 205 9.41 9.23 -1.84
CA ALA A 205 10.02 10.20 -0.94
C ALA A 205 9.29 11.55 -0.94
N THR A 206 8.89 12.00 0.25
CA THR A 206 8.20 13.29 0.48
C THR A 206 9.01 14.46 -0.07
N GLU A 207 10.32 14.46 0.11
CA GLU A 207 11.22 15.55 -0.34
C GLU A 207 11.32 15.63 -1.85
N VAL A 208 11.24 14.49 -2.54
CA VAL A 208 11.22 14.44 -4.02
C VAL A 208 9.90 15.03 -4.53
N ALA A 209 8.77 14.64 -3.94
CA ALA A 209 7.46 15.19 -4.25
C ALA A 209 7.41 16.70 -3.98
N GLN A 210 7.93 17.16 -2.83
CA GLN A 210 8.01 18.58 -2.47
C GLN A 210 8.81 19.38 -3.49
N THR A 211 10.03 18.95 -3.79
CA THR A 211 10.91 19.64 -4.76
C THR A 211 10.25 19.75 -6.12
N ARG A 212 9.59 18.66 -6.57
CA ARG A 212 8.86 18.68 -7.84
C ARG A 212 7.68 19.65 -7.80
N ALA A 213 6.91 19.67 -6.72
CA ALA A 213 5.78 20.58 -6.56
C ALA A 213 6.23 22.05 -6.51
N GLU A 214 7.31 22.38 -5.81
CA GLU A 214 7.90 23.74 -5.80
C GLU A 214 8.30 24.18 -7.21
N ASN A 215 8.91 23.30 -8.00
CA ASN A 215 9.27 23.57 -9.40
C ASN A 215 8.04 23.80 -10.29
N ILE A 216 6.98 23.01 -10.10
CA ILE A 216 5.72 23.18 -10.84
C ILE A 216 5.08 24.52 -10.49
N LEU A 217 4.95 24.83 -9.18
CA LEU A 217 4.35 26.08 -8.72
C LEU A 217 5.10 27.30 -9.26
N SER A 218 6.43 27.30 -9.19
CA SER A 218 7.24 28.42 -9.67
C SER A 218 7.24 28.57 -11.21
N SER A 219 7.12 27.49 -11.96
CA SER A 219 7.19 27.51 -13.42
C SER A 219 5.86 27.78 -14.10
N TYR A 220 4.76 27.26 -13.53
CA TYR A 220 3.45 27.27 -14.21
C TYR A 220 2.37 28.06 -13.48
N TYR A 221 2.56 28.40 -12.20
CA TYR A 221 1.56 29.08 -11.37
C TYR A 221 2.07 30.39 -10.76
N ALA A 222 3.24 30.87 -11.18
CA ALA A 222 3.79 32.14 -10.73
C ALA A 222 2.96 33.35 -11.17
N ASP A 223 2.06 33.19 -12.13
CA ASP A 223 1.13 34.20 -12.61
C ASP A 223 -0.09 34.43 -11.70
N GLY A 224 -0.20 33.67 -10.60
CA GLY A 224 -1.32 33.70 -9.67
C GLY A 224 -2.53 32.85 -10.08
N THR A 225 -2.40 32.06 -11.16
CA THR A 225 -3.43 31.06 -11.52
C THR A 225 -3.54 30.02 -10.40
N ASN A 226 -4.77 29.58 -10.07
CA ASN A 226 -4.96 28.54 -9.06
C ASN A 226 -4.65 27.15 -9.61
N VAL A 227 -4.11 26.29 -8.74
CA VAL A 227 -4.21 24.84 -8.88
C VAL A 227 -5.54 24.43 -8.25
N ASP A 228 -6.40 23.76 -8.99
CA ASP A 228 -7.70 23.31 -8.47
C ASP A 228 -7.62 21.89 -7.92
N VAL A 229 -6.75 21.05 -8.50
CA VAL A 229 -6.55 19.66 -8.11
C VAL A 229 -5.07 19.30 -8.11
N TRP A 230 -4.65 18.54 -7.11
CA TRP A 230 -3.39 17.81 -7.13
C TRP A 230 -3.65 16.32 -6.85
N LEU A 231 -3.60 15.51 -7.89
CA LEU A 231 -3.73 14.06 -7.79
C LEU A 231 -2.41 13.50 -7.23
N CYS A 232 -2.42 13.10 -5.97
CA CYS A 232 -1.30 12.43 -5.30
C CYS A 232 -1.64 10.97 -5.06
N SER A 233 -0.74 10.05 -5.44
CA SER A 233 -1.01 8.62 -5.33
C SER A 233 -1.04 8.11 -3.89
N ASN A 234 -0.28 8.75 -2.98
CA ASN A 234 -0.29 8.40 -1.55
C ASN A 234 -0.02 9.59 -0.64
N ASP A 235 -0.08 9.37 0.66
CA ASP A 235 0.05 10.41 1.68
C ASP A 235 1.47 10.98 1.77
N SER A 236 2.53 10.20 1.56
CA SER A 236 3.90 10.74 1.57
C SER A 236 4.12 11.72 0.40
N THR A 237 3.57 11.43 -0.78
CA THR A 237 3.61 12.35 -1.92
C THR A 237 2.70 13.56 -1.72
N ALA A 238 1.52 13.38 -1.13
CA ALA A 238 0.61 14.46 -0.76
C ALA A 238 1.25 15.42 0.26
N LEU A 239 1.91 14.88 1.28
CA LEU A 239 2.63 15.69 2.28
C LEU A 239 3.71 16.57 1.63
N GLY A 240 4.45 16.03 0.65
CA GLY A 240 5.43 16.82 -0.11
C GLY A 240 4.78 17.98 -0.87
N VAL A 241 3.67 17.71 -1.54
CA VAL A 241 2.87 18.75 -2.23
C VAL A 241 2.35 19.80 -1.24
N GLU A 242 1.81 19.38 -0.11
CA GLU A 242 1.30 20.28 0.92
C GLU A 242 2.41 21.18 1.51
N ASN A 243 3.60 20.64 1.72
CA ASN A 243 4.76 21.41 2.17
C ASN A 243 5.13 22.50 1.15
N ALA A 244 5.13 22.18 -0.14
CA ALA A 244 5.39 23.13 -1.21
C ALA A 244 4.32 24.22 -1.28
N LEU A 245 3.05 23.86 -1.16
CA LEU A 245 1.92 24.80 -1.12
C LEU A 245 2.02 25.74 0.09
N ALA A 246 2.30 25.18 1.27
CA ALA A 246 2.42 25.96 2.51
C ALA A 246 3.55 26.98 2.47
N ALA A 247 4.64 26.70 1.73
CA ALA A 247 5.80 27.58 1.63
C ALA A 247 5.56 28.81 0.75
N ASN A 248 4.88 28.66 -0.40
CA ASN A 248 4.91 29.70 -1.46
C ASN A 248 3.59 29.90 -2.19
N TYR A 249 2.55 29.10 -1.93
CA TYR A 249 1.28 29.21 -2.64
C TYR A 249 0.30 30.14 -1.93
N THR A 250 -0.25 31.10 -2.68
CA THR A 250 -1.18 32.10 -2.14
C THR A 250 -2.59 31.98 -2.70
N GLY A 251 -2.83 30.99 -3.57
CA GLY A 251 -4.12 30.72 -4.18
C GLY A 251 -5.09 29.97 -3.26
N THR A 252 -6.25 29.63 -3.80
CA THR A 252 -7.21 28.73 -3.13
C THR A 252 -6.57 27.33 -3.02
N TYR A 253 -6.69 26.70 -1.84
CA TYR A 253 -6.10 25.39 -1.60
C TYR A 253 -6.77 24.34 -2.50
N PRO A 254 -5.98 23.52 -3.23
CA PRO A 254 -6.52 22.56 -4.18
C PRO A 254 -7.17 21.34 -3.51
N ILE A 255 -7.94 20.59 -4.27
CA ILE A 255 -8.27 19.21 -3.91
C ILE A 255 -6.97 18.41 -3.96
N ILE A 256 -6.61 17.77 -2.84
CA ILE A 256 -5.43 16.89 -2.74
C ILE A 256 -5.91 15.49 -2.35
N THR A 257 -5.55 14.50 -3.17
CA THR A 257 -5.79 13.09 -2.87
C THR A 257 -4.62 12.48 -2.12
N GLY A 258 -4.84 11.34 -1.47
CA GLY A 258 -3.82 10.55 -0.79
C GLY A 258 -4.24 9.09 -0.65
N GLN A 259 -3.41 8.31 0.00
CA GLN A 259 -3.61 6.91 0.33
C GLN A 259 -2.77 6.56 1.57
N ASP A 260 -3.23 5.65 2.40
CA ASP A 260 -2.66 5.08 3.62
C ASP A 260 -3.17 5.72 4.91
N CYS A 261 -3.79 6.90 4.90
CA CYS A 261 -4.27 7.62 6.09
C CYS A 261 -3.18 7.81 7.16
N ASP A 262 -1.98 8.24 6.75
CA ASP A 262 -0.91 8.55 7.67
C ASP A 262 -1.32 9.62 8.68
N LYS A 263 -0.78 9.58 9.91
CA LYS A 263 -1.17 10.50 11.00
C LYS A 263 -1.05 11.98 10.60
N ALA A 264 0.04 12.35 9.94
CA ALA A 264 0.26 13.72 9.49
C ALA A 264 -0.80 14.15 8.46
N ASN A 265 -1.08 13.29 7.49
CA ASN A 265 -2.04 13.54 6.43
C ASN A 265 -3.48 13.49 6.92
N THR A 266 -3.79 12.60 7.88
CA THR A 266 -5.09 12.60 8.55
C THR A 266 -5.32 13.93 9.30
N LYS A 267 -4.31 14.48 9.99
CA LYS A 267 -4.38 15.80 10.61
C LYS A 267 -4.61 16.91 9.55
N ASN A 268 -3.92 16.83 8.43
CA ASN A 268 -4.10 17.77 7.32
C ASN A 268 -5.51 17.64 6.69
N MET A 269 -6.04 16.43 6.59
CA MET A 269 -7.39 16.18 6.13
C MET A 269 -8.45 16.78 7.09
N ILE A 270 -8.27 16.61 8.39
CA ILE A 270 -9.11 17.23 9.42
C ILE A 270 -9.02 18.77 9.36
N ALA A 271 -7.84 19.31 9.07
CA ALA A 271 -7.59 20.75 8.94
C ALA A 271 -8.02 21.33 7.57
N GLY A 272 -8.54 20.52 6.65
CA GLY A 272 -8.97 20.94 5.31
C GLY A 272 -7.81 21.24 4.34
N LYS A 273 -6.60 20.72 4.61
CA LYS A 273 -5.44 20.87 3.73
C LYS A 273 -5.31 19.71 2.74
N GLN A 274 -5.64 18.50 3.15
CA GLN A 274 -5.82 17.34 2.28
C GLN A 274 -7.30 17.02 2.17
N SER A 275 -7.78 16.64 1.00
CA SER A 275 -9.22 16.47 0.79
C SER A 275 -9.70 15.07 1.13
N MET A 276 -8.89 14.05 0.83
CA MET A 276 -9.20 12.65 1.08
C MET A 276 -7.92 11.81 1.16
N SER A 277 -8.05 10.63 1.74
CA SER A 277 -7.05 9.57 1.66
C SER A 277 -7.74 8.23 1.49
N VAL A 278 -7.15 7.30 0.74
CA VAL A 278 -7.67 5.94 0.64
C VAL A 278 -7.11 5.12 1.79
N PHE A 279 -7.98 4.72 2.71
CA PHE A 279 -7.61 3.91 3.85
C PHE A 279 -7.38 2.45 3.46
N LYS A 280 -6.19 1.98 3.74
CA LYS A 280 -5.79 0.58 3.63
C LYS A 280 -5.44 0.08 5.03
N ASP A 281 -6.38 -0.62 5.68
CA ASP A 281 -6.18 -1.11 7.04
C ASP A 281 -5.09 -2.19 7.09
N THR A 282 -3.89 -1.81 7.55
CA THR A 282 -2.73 -2.71 7.65
C THR A 282 -3.00 -3.92 8.54
N ARG A 283 -3.93 -3.83 9.49
CA ARG A 283 -4.36 -4.95 10.33
C ARG A 283 -5.12 -6.01 9.52
N THR A 284 -5.94 -5.56 8.57
CA THR A 284 -6.70 -6.46 7.69
C THR A 284 -5.77 -7.23 6.76
N LEU A 285 -4.80 -6.55 6.15
CA LEU A 285 -3.84 -7.19 5.26
C LEU A 285 -2.93 -8.16 6.04
N ALA A 286 -2.41 -7.74 7.21
CA ALA A 286 -1.60 -8.61 8.06
C ALA A 286 -2.37 -9.86 8.50
N ALA A 287 -3.62 -9.70 8.99
CA ALA A 287 -4.46 -10.82 9.40
C ALA A 287 -4.70 -11.83 8.26
N GLN A 288 -4.93 -11.32 7.03
CA GLN A 288 -5.12 -12.19 5.88
C GLN A 288 -3.84 -12.97 5.53
N VAL A 289 -2.68 -12.32 5.57
CA VAL A 289 -1.41 -13.00 5.29
C VAL A 289 -1.09 -14.03 6.37
N VAL A 290 -1.31 -13.72 7.64
CA VAL A 290 -1.12 -14.69 8.74
C VAL A 290 -2.00 -15.92 8.53
N LYS A 291 -3.26 -15.73 8.11
CA LYS A 291 -4.16 -16.84 7.75
C LYS A 291 -3.60 -17.66 6.59
N MET A 292 -3.15 -17.01 5.51
CA MET A 292 -2.59 -17.69 4.33
C MET A 292 -1.29 -18.44 4.67
N VAL A 293 -0.42 -17.88 5.52
CA VAL A 293 0.77 -18.56 6.04
C VAL A 293 0.39 -19.83 6.81
N GLY A 294 -0.61 -19.76 7.68
CA GLY A 294 -1.13 -20.92 8.39
C GLY A 294 -1.66 -22.01 7.45
N GLN A 295 -2.38 -21.62 6.41
CA GLN A 295 -2.91 -22.54 5.40
C GLN A 295 -1.79 -23.25 4.62
N VAL A 296 -0.75 -22.52 4.22
CA VAL A 296 0.43 -23.10 3.55
C VAL A 296 1.11 -24.11 4.46
N LEU A 297 1.41 -23.74 5.70
CA LEU A 297 2.15 -24.58 6.64
C LEU A 297 1.36 -25.81 7.11
N SER A 298 0.03 -25.74 7.11
CA SER A 298 -0.83 -26.90 7.40
C SER A 298 -1.15 -27.75 6.16
N GLY A 299 -0.76 -27.32 4.96
CA GLY A 299 -1.10 -28.00 3.71
C GLY A 299 -2.57 -27.86 3.29
N GLU A 300 -3.24 -26.83 3.78
CA GLU A 300 -4.60 -26.49 3.40
C GLU A 300 -4.63 -25.68 2.10
N THR A 301 -5.80 -25.59 1.48
CA THR A 301 -6.00 -24.70 0.33
C THR A 301 -5.89 -23.25 0.78
N VAL A 302 -5.00 -22.49 0.13
CA VAL A 302 -4.77 -21.08 0.48
C VAL A 302 -5.89 -20.21 -0.09
N ASP A 303 -6.39 -19.30 0.72
CA ASP A 303 -7.41 -18.33 0.30
C ASP A 303 -6.82 -17.34 -0.70
N VAL A 304 -7.39 -17.30 -1.90
CA VAL A 304 -7.12 -16.31 -2.94
C VAL A 304 -8.45 -15.87 -3.56
N ASN A 305 -8.53 -14.63 -4.03
CA ASN A 305 -9.71 -14.08 -4.68
C ASN A 305 -9.42 -13.48 -6.06
N ASP A 306 -8.14 -13.50 -6.48
CA ASP A 306 -7.70 -13.10 -7.82
C ASP A 306 -6.61 -14.06 -8.33
N THR A 307 -6.78 -14.56 -9.55
CA THR A 307 -5.82 -15.46 -10.21
C THR A 307 -5.53 -15.02 -11.65
N GLU A 308 -5.92 -13.80 -12.02
CA GLU A 308 -5.85 -13.33 -13.41
C GLU A 308 -5.10 -12.01 -13.56
N THR A 309 -5.13 -11.12 -12.56
CA THR A 309 -4.70 -9.74 -12.70
C THR A 309 -3.19 -9.55 -12.55
N TYR A 310 -2.59 -10.20 -11.55
CA TYR A 310 -1.21 -9.87 -11.15
C TYR A 310 -0.17 -10.78 -11.79
N ASN A 311 0.19 -10.46 -13.05
CA ASN A 311 1.30 -11.10 -13.74
C ASN A 311 2.63 -10.42 -13.38
N ASN A 312 3.58 -11.23 -12.87
CA ASN A 312 4.87 -10.72 -12.43
C ASN A 312 5.98 -10.78 -13.51
N GLY A 313 5.57 -11.00 -14.76
CA GLY A 313 6.48 -11.13 -15.90
C GLY A 313 6.90 -12.57 -16.20
N VAL A 314 6.62 -13.52 -15.30
CA VAL A 314 6.90 -14.96 -15.47
C VAL A 314 5.65 -15.79 -15.27
N ILE A 315 4.91 -15.54 -14.20
CA ILE A 315 3.66 -16.22 -13.85
C ILE A 315 2.58 -15.20 -13.46
N THR A 316 1.32 -15.61 -13.54
CA THR A 316 0.25 -14.91 -12.82
C THR A 316 0.21 -15.44 -11.39
N VAL A 317 0.48 -14.58 -10.42
CA VAL A 317 0.60 -14.95 -9.01
C VAL A 317 -0.81 -15.03 -8.39
N PRO A 318 -1.19 -16.17 -7.79
CA PRO A 318 -2.44 -16.27 -7.05
C PRO A 318 -2.47 -15.22 -5.92
N SER A 319 -3.51 -14.37 -5.90
CA SER A 319 -3.53 -13.18 -5.09
C SER A 319 -4.76 -13.10 -4.19
N PHE A 320 -4.58 -12.45 -3.03
CA PHE A 320 -5.69 -12.00 -2.20
C PHE A 320 -5.71 -10.47 -2.16
N LEU A 321 -6.81 -9.88 -2.62
CA LEU A 321 -7.02 -8.44 -2.70
C LEU A 321 -7.97 -8.02 -1.58
N CYS A 322 -7.44 -7.22 -0.64
CA CYS A 322 -8.23 -6.54 0.36
C CYS A 322 -8.93 -5.33 -0.25
N GLU A 323 -10.06 -4.96 0.31
CA GLU A 323 -10.86 -3.83 -0.17
C GLU A 323 -10.30 -2.51 0.40
N PRO A 324 -9.93 -1.54 -0.47
CA PRO A 324 -9.57 -0.20 -0.01
C PRO A 324 -10.83 0.59 0.34
N VAL A 325 -10.74 1.47 1.33
CA VAL A 325 -11.87 2.26 1.82
C VAL A 325 -11.60 3.76 1.66
N PHE A 326 -12.57 4.49 1.13
CA PHE A 326 -12.52 5.95 1.04
C PHE A 326 -12.57 6.60 2.43
N ALA A 327 -11.67 7.54 2.71
CA ALA A 327 -11.65 8.35 3.92
C ALA A 327 -11.57 9.86 3.60
N ASP A 328 -12.33 10.65 4.33
CA ASP A 328 -12.28 12.12 4.29
C ASP A 328 -12.55 12.71 5.68
N ALA A 329 -12.63 14.03 5.78
CA ALA A 329 -12.93 14.75 7.03
C ALA A 329 -14.30 14.40 7.64
N ASN A 330 -15.22 13.78 6.88
CA ASN A 330 -16.57 13.46 7.38
C ASN A 330 -16.63 12.07 8.01
N ASN A 331 -15.78 11.12 7.56
CA ASN A 331 -15.85 9.73 7.98
C ASN A 331 -14.59 9.20 8.70
N TYR A 332 -13.49 9.98 8.76
CA TYR A 332 -12.24 9.55 9.40
C TYR A 332 -12.43 9.05 10.84
N LYS A 333 -13.40 9.62 11.55
CA LYS A 333 -13.66 9.27 12.95
C LYS A 333 -14.14 7.83 13.08
N GLU A 334 -15.11 7.44 12.27
CA GLU A 334 -15.62 6.06 12.20
C GLU A 334 -14.52 5.09 11.75
N LEU A 335 -13.81 5.44 10.67
CA LEU A 335 -12.84 4.57 10.04
C LEU A 335 -11.54 4.40 10.85
N LEU A 336 -11.04 5.47 11.46
CA LEU A 336 -9.71 5.48 12.06
C LEU A 336 -9.75 5.48 13.59
N ILE A 337 -10.72 6.16 14.23
CA ILE A 337 -10.79 6.28 15.68
C ILE A 337 -11.68 5.18 16.27
N ASP A 338 -12.94 5.09 15.84
CA ASP A 338 -13.90 4.16 16.41
C ASP A 338 -13.52 2.70 16.09
N SER A 339 -12.83 2.47 14.97
CA SER A 339 -12.23 1.17 14.63
C SER A 339 -11.01 0.80 15.50
N GLY A 340 -10.46 1.74 16.25
CA GLY A 340 -9.25 1.56 17.05
C GLY A 340 -7.95 1.51 16.24
N TYR A 341 -7.94 2.02 15.00
CA TYR A 341 -6.71 2.13 14.20
C TYR A 341 -5.78 3.22 14.74
N TYR A 342 -6.35 4.38 15.10
CA TYR A 342 -5.70 5.47 15.83
C TYR A 342 -6.48 5.81 17.10
N THR A 343 -5.80 6.45 18.04
CA THR A 343 -6.43 7.13 19.17
C THR A 343 -6.70 8.61 18.83
N GLU A 344 -7.61 9.26 19.56
CA GLU A 344 -7.79 10.71 19.41
C GLU A 344 -6.48 11.50 19.68
N ASP A 345 -5.63 10.99 20.55
CA ASP A 345 -4.34 11.63 20.88
C ASP A 345 -3.32 11.53 19.73
N ASP A 346 -3.39 10.49 18.92
CA ASP A 346 -2.56 10.36 17.73
C ASP A 346 -2.83 11.46 16.68
N LEU A 347 -4.05 11.98 16.67
CA LEU A 347 -4.52 12.96 15.68
C LEU A 347 -4.64 14.40 16.22
N LYS A 348 -4.12 14.67 17.42
CA LYS A 348 -4.01 16.04 17.99
C LYS A 348 -2.79 16.79 17.50
#